data_8b53f0cbd8125f2194fae6ce2d882775
#
_entry.id   8b53f0cbd8125f2194fae6ce2d882775
#
_cell.length_a   1.000
_cell.length_b   1.000
_cell.length_c   1.000
_cell.angle_alpha   90.00
_cell.angle_beta   90.00
_cell.angle_gamma   90.00
#
_symmetry.space_group_name_H-M   'P 1'
#
loop_
_entity.id
_entity.type
_entity.pdbx_description
1 polymer ?
#
loop_
_entity_poly.entity_id
_entity_poly.type
_entity_poly.pdbx_seq_one_letter_code
_entity_poly.pdbx_strand_id
1 'polypeptide(L)'
;TEFSLGMGPRLLITEKNGTRYSLKLLPLGGSCAMLGEDMEDESKGTFNGAPVWGRIATVAAGPVFNFILAFVFAVLIVTLVGYDPAEVTQVESGSTVAEAGLQEGDIIKEYQGYHIDLARDLYLYMYLNNPQEDETIHMTVERDGKDVELAFKPDVQVRYLLGFNRKSTDSLEVASLIPGMGLSETGVEPGDVITSINGTRLESSDDYTAYLAEHPLTSEPVTITYERDGLEYNAEVTPSESRTAVLDFSYNLAYTKTQGFEVL
;
A
#
# COMPACT_ATOMS: atom_id res chain seq x y z
N THR A 1 -44.31 -0.24 22.81
CA THR A 1 -43.09 -0.04 22.04
C THR A 1 -42.06 0.72 22.84
N GLU A 2 -40.82 0.32 22.82
CA GLU A 2 -39.72 1.02 23.51
C GLU A 2 -38.60 1.28 22.50
N PHE A 3 -38.15 2.52 22.45
CA PHE A 3 -36.95 2.92 21.71
C PHE A 3 -35.92 3.43 22.71
N SER A 4 -34.72 2.82 22.70
CA SER A 4 -33.64 3.23 23.59
C SER A 4 -32.36 3.50 22.85
N LEU A 5 -31.70 4.59 23.21
CA LEU A 5 -30.38 4.96 22.74
C LEU A 5 -29.37 4.57 23.80
N GLY A 6 -28.33 3.79 23.40
CA GLY A 6 -27.29 3.29 24.29
C GLY A 6 -27.62 1.94 24.94
N MET A 7 -26.71 1.49 25.78
CA MET A 7 -26.78 0.25 26.56
C MET A 7 -26.63 0.51 28.07
N GLY A 8 -27.02 -0.47 28.91
CA GLY A 8 -26.88 -0.41 30.37
C GLY A 8 -28.04 0.28 31.09
N PRO A 9 -27.81 0.86 32.27
CA PRO A 9 -28.84 1.52 33.07
C PRO A 9 -29.46 2.71 32.34
N ARG A 10 -30.78 2.90 32.52
CA ARG A 10 -31.53 4.05 31.97
C ARG A 10 -31.20 5.32 32.74
N LEU A 11 -30.78 6.37 32.05
CA LEU A 11 -30.52 7.71 32.61
C LEU A 11 -31.78 8.61 32.52
N LEU A 12 -32.44 8.58 31.35
CA LEU A 12 -33.63 9.38 31.12
C LEU A 12 -34.69 8.51 30.44
N ILE A 13 -35.93 8.72 30.83
CA ILE A 13 -37.10 8.05 30.26
C ILE A 13 -38.17 9.10 29.98
N THR A 14 -38.73 9.06 28.77
CA THR A 14 -39.92 9.85 28.41
C THR A 14 -40.89 8.96 27.65
N GLU A 15 -42.18 9.22 27.79
CA GLU A 15 -43.22 8.48 27.09
C GLU A 15 -44.05 9.47 26.25
N LYS A 16 -44.22 9.15 24.99
CA LYS A 16 -45.00 9.95 24.06
C LYS A 16 -45.74 9.03 23.09
N ASN A 17 -47.07 9.22 22.99
CA ASN A 17 -47.91 8.47 22.05
C ASN A 17 -47.80 6.94 22.20
N GLY A 18 -47.69 6.40 23.42
CA GLY A 18 -47.55 4.97 23.69
C GLY A 18 -46.18 4.37 23.38
N THR A 19 -45.21 5.22 23.05
CA THR A 19 -43.85 4.82 22.83
C THR A 19 -42.98 5.37 23.94
N ARG A 20 -42.19 4.49 24.57
CA ARG A 20 -41.22 4.84 25.61
C ARG A 20 -39.86 5.12 24.94
N TYR A 21 -39.34 6.29 25.18
CA TYR A 21 -37.99 6.69 24.75
C TYR A 21 -37.07 6.69 25.94
N SER A 22 -35.92 6.01 25.86
CA SER A 22 -34.97 5.97 26.96
C SER A 22 -33.54 6.24 26.46
N LEU A 23 -32.81 7.01 27.26
CA LEU A 23 -31.36 7.21 27.09
C LEU A 23 -30.65 6.37 28.16
N LYS A 24 -29.69 5.55 27.73
CA LYS A 24 -28.92 4.66 28.61
C LYS A 24 -27.47 5.18 28.77
N LEU A 25 -26.79 4.73 29.81
CA LEU A 25 -25.49 5.24 30.25
C LEU A 25 -24.38 5.07 29.23
N LEU A 26 -24.30 3.92 28.55
CA LEU A 26 -23.25 3.65 27.58
C LEU A 26 -23.74 4.03 26.18
N PRO A 27 -23.04 4.93 25.45
CA PRO A 27 -23.44 5.40 24.13
C PRO A 27 -23.13 4.36 23.04
N LEU A 28 -23.35 3.09 23.30
CA LEU A 28 -23.09 1.98 22.41
C LEU A 28 -24.41 1.46 21.84
N GLY A 29 -24.68 1.80 20.57
CA GLY A 29 -25.85 1.30 19.84
C GLY A 29 -27.18 1.83 20.37
N GLY A 30 -28.23 1.11 20.06
CA GLY A 30 -29.60 1.36 20.50
C GLY A 30 -30.42 0.09 20.40
N SER A 31 -31.61 0.10 21.01
CA SER A 31 -32.55 -1.01 20.89
C SER A 31 -33.96 -0.49 20.66
N CYS A 32 -34.72 -1.22 19.85
CA CYS A 32 -36.14 -0.99 19.61
C CYS A 32 -36.88 -2.28 19.96
N ALA A 33 -37.74 -2.23 20.95
CA ALA A 33 -38.62 -3.35 21.31
C ALA A 33 -40.04 -3.05 20.80
N MET A 34 -40.50 -3.87 19.88
CA MET A 34 -41.83 -3.71 19.28
C MET A 34 -42.84 -4.58 20.01
N LEU A 35 -44.08 -4.06 20.14
CA LEU A 35 -45.13 -4.82 20.77
C LEU A 35 -45.49 -6.04 19.92
N GLY A 36 -45.51 -7.23 20.54
CA GLY A 36 -45.87 -8.49 19.86
C GLY A 36 -44.79 -9.04 18.93
N GLU A 37 -43.54 -8.59 19.02
CA GLU A 37 -42.41 -9.08 18.20
C GLU A 37 -42.08 -10.55 18.53
N ASP A 38 -42.05 -10.88 19.85
CA ASP A 38 -41.71 -12.22 20.36
C ASP A 38 -42.94 -13.10 20.65
N MET A 39 -44.14 -12.66 20.29
CA MET A 39 -45.39 -13.39 20.50
C MET A 39 -46.17 -13.58 19.21
N GLU A 40 -46.90 -14.66 19.08
CA GLU A 40 -47.86 -14.87 17.99
C GLU A 40 -49.13 -13.99 18.16
N ASP A 41 -48.95 -12.70 18.44
CA ASP A 41 -50.05 -11.73 18.60
C ASP A 41 -50.20 -10.90 17.34
N GLU A 42 -51.26 -11.20 16.56
CA GLU A 42 -51.63 -10.50 15.36
C GLU A 42 -52.63 -9.36 15.57
N SER A 43 -52.83 -8.92 16.81
CA SER A 43 -53.74 -7.82 17.13
C SER A 43 -53.29 -6.50 16.47
N LYS A 44 -54.25 -5.58 16.26
CA LYS A 44 -53.92 -4.27 15.73
C LYS A 44 -52.95 -3.49 16.60
N GLY A 45 -51.85 -3.07 16.04
CA GLY A 45 -50.80 -2.29 16.73
C GLY A 45 -49.59 -3.11 17.13
N THR A 46 -49.60 -4.42 16.93
CA THR A 46 -48.44 -5.29 17.13
C THR A 46 -47.58 -5.39 15.85
N PHE A 47 -46.34 -5.78 15.99
CA PHE A 47 -45.44 -5.99 14.84
C PHE A 47 -46.00 -7.10 13.91
N ASN A 48 -46.47 -8.22 14.48
CA ASN A 48 -46.99 -9.33 13.71
C ASN A 48 -48.38 -9.03 13.10
N GLY A 49 -49.16 -8.13 13.67
CA GLY A 49 -50.41 -7.63 13.13
C GLY A 49 -50.22 -6.53 12.05
N ALA A 50 -49.00 -6.07 11.80
CA ALA A 50 -48.69 -5.09 10.76
C ALA A 50 -48.68 -5.73 9.36
N PRO A 51 -49.01 -4.97 8.29
CA PRO A 51 -48.90 -5.46 6.91
C PRO A 51 -47.47 -5.95 6.62
N VAL A 52 -47.36 -7.00 5.80
CA VAL A 52 -46.06 -7.63 5.47
C VAL A 52 -45.03 -6.60 4.98
N TRP A 53 -45.40 -5.65 4.17
CA TRP A 53 -44.54 -4.57 3.68
C TRP A 53 -44.04 -3.67 4.83
N GLY A 54 -44.87 -3.39 5.83
CA GLY A 54 -44.46 -2.63 7.01
C GLY A 54 -43.41 -3.39 7.85
N ARG A 55 -43.56 -4.69 8.02
CA ARG A 55 -42.60 -5.55 8.71
C ARG A 55 -41.27 -5.60 7.96
N ILE A 56 -41.34 -5.82 6.63
CA ILE A 56 -40.13 -5.80 5.77
C ILE A 56 -39.41 -4.43 5.87
N ALA A 57 -40.16 -3.33 5.76
CA ALA A 57 -39.60 -1.99 5.85
C ALA A 57 -38.90 -1.73 7.21
N THR A 58 -39.51 -2.21 8.30
CA THR A 58 -38.95 -2.07 9.65
C THR A 58 -37.65 -2.84 9.81
N VAL A 59 -37.60 -4.10 9.34
CA VAL A 59 -36.38 -4.92 9.40
C VAL A 59 -35.29 -4.36 8.47
N ALA A 60 -35.67 -3.91 7.27
CA ALA A 60 -34.73 -3.36 6.29
C ALA A 60 -34.23 -1.96 6.67
N ALA A 61 -34.96 -1.21 7.49
CA ALA A 61 -34.57 0.15 7.87
C ALA A 61 -33.19 0.22 8.50
N GLY A 62 -32.83 -0.72 9.39
CA GLY A 62 -31.51 -0.76 10.03
C GLY A 62 -30.37 -0.81 9.02
N PRO A 63 -30.25 -1.85 8.18
CA PRO A 63 -29.27 -1.92 7.13
C PRO A 63 -29.27 -0.72 6.18
N VAL A 64 -30.45 -0.27 5.72
CA VAL A 64 -30.56 0.88 4.81
C VAL A 64 -30.00 2.15 5.45
N PHE A 65 -30.36 2.46 6.70
CA PHE A 65 -29.80 3.62 7.39
C PHE A 65 -28.28 3.51 7.62
N ASN A 66 -27.76 2.31 7.86
CA ASN A 66 -26.32 2.11 7.97
C ASN A 66 -25.60 2.44 6.64
N PHE A 67 -26.15 2.03 5.49
CA PHE A 67 -25.61 2.40 4.18
C PHE A 67 -25.67 3.92 3.92
N ILE A 68 -26.82 4.55 4.25
CA ILE A 68 -26.97 6.01 4.11
C ILE A 68 -25.93 6.73 4.99
N LEU A 69 -25.78 6.30 6.23
CA LEU A 69 -24.83 6.89 7.16
C LEU A 69 -23.38 6.67 6.72
N ALA A 70 -23.05 5.49 6.24
CA ALA A 70 -21.72 5.18 5.69
C ALA A 70 -21.42 6.08 4.47
N PHE A 71 -22.38 6.27 3.57
CA PHE A 71 -22.22 7.17 2.42
C PHE A 71 -22.00 8.63 2.87
N VAL A 72 -22.80 9.14 3.82
CA VAL A 72 -22.63 10.48 4.37
C VAL A 72 -21.25 10.66 5.00
N PHE A 73 -20.79 9.68 5.79
CA PHE A 73 -19.44 9.75 6.37
C PHE A 73 -18.34 9.62 5.31
N ALA A 74 -18.51 8.80 4.28
CA ALA A 74 -17.55 8.70 3.18
C ALA A 74 -17.39 10.05 2.48
N VAL A 75 -18.50 10.71 2.10
CA VAL A 75 -18.47 12.05 1.51
C VAL A 75 -17.79 13.06 2.46
N LEU A 76 -18.12 13.01 3.75
CA LEU A 76 -17.56 13.93 4.73
C LEU A 76 -16.05 13.70 4.93
N ILE A 77 -15.59 12.45 4.91
CA ILE A 77 -14.16 12.12 5.00
C ILE A 77 -13.44 12.62 3.76
N VAL A 78 -13.92 12.31 2.56
CA VAL A 78 -13.28 12.76 1.31
C VAL A 78 -13.22 14.29 1.23
N THR A 79 -14.26 15.00 1.65
CA THR A 79 -14.28 16.46 1.63
C THR A 79 -13.37 17.11 2.69
N LEU A 80 -13.20 16.49 3.85
CA LEU A 80 -12.39 17.04 4.94
C LEU A 80 -10.92 16.61 4.87
N VAL A 81 -10.66 15.36 4.52
CA VAL A 81 -9.32 14.74 4.51
C VAL A 81 -8.73 14.78 3.10
N GLY A 82 -9.54 14.56 2.07
CA GLY A 82 -9.12 14.41 0.69
C GLY A 82 -9.05 12.95 0.26
N TYR A 83 -8.43 12.73 -0.90
CA TYR A 83 -8.13 11.40 -1.44
C TYR A 83 -6.67 11.38 -1.95
N ASP A 84 -6.15 10.22 -2.32
CA ASP A 84 -4.78 10.03 -2.74
C ASP A 84 -4.69 9.71 -4.27
N PRO A 85 -4.81 10.71 -5.16
CA PRO A 85 -4.64 10.49 -6.59
C PRO A 85 -3.18 10.11 -6.90
N ALA A 86 -2.97 9.34 -7.97
CA ALA A 86 -1.62 9.02 -8.46
C ALA A 86 -1.03 10.23 -9.21
N GLU A 87 -0.81 11.34 -8.49
CA GLU A 87 -0.26 12.58 -9.04
C GLU A 87 1.27 12.48 -9.14
N VAL A 88 1.82 12.71 -10.31
CA VAL A 88 3.26 12.72 -10.57
C VAL A 88 3.91 13.92 -9.89
N THR A 89 4.85 13.66 -8.99
CA THR A 89 5.55 14.69 -8.20
C THR A 89 6.95 15.01 -8.72
N GLN A 90 7.56 14.07 -9.44
CA GLN A 90 8.89 14.25 -10.01
C GLN A 90 9.05 13.36 -11.23
N VAL A 91 9.73 13.86 -12.25
CA VAL A 91 10.16 13.11 -13.43
C VAL A 91 11.65 13.36 -13.62
N GLU A 92 12.45 12.28 -13.71
CA GLU A 92 13.89 12.41 -13.90
C GLU A 92 14.22 12.91 -15.32
N SER A 93 15.01 13.98 -15.40
CA SER A 93 15.37 14.60 -16.67
C SER A 93 16.23 13.67 -17.52
N GLY A 94 15.84 13.45 -18.76
CA GLY A 94 16.56 12.58 -19.71
C GLY A 94 16.18 11.09 -19.58
N SER A 95 15.21 10.76 -18.72
CA SER A 95 14.62 9.42 -18.67
C SER A 95 13.70 9.16 -19.87
N THR A 96 13.49 7.89 -20.17
CA THR A 96 12.59 7.48 -21.27
C THR A 96 11.15 7.94 -21.04
N VAL A 97 10.69 8.00 -19.77
CA VAL A 97 9.36 8.49 -19.42
C VAL A 97 9.24 10.01 -19.60
N ALA A 98 10.31 10.78 -19.34
CA ALA A 98 10.35 12.21 -19.63
C ALA A 98 10.33 12.48 -21.14
N GLU A 99 11.05 11.69 -21.92
CA GLU A 99 11.05 11.77 -23.40
C GLU A 99 9.69 11.41 -24.00
N ALA A 100 8.95 10.47 -23.35
CA ALA A 100 7.57 10.15 -23.71
C ALA A 100 6.57 11.25 -23.37
N GLY A 101 6.99 12.25 -22.58
CA GLY A 101 6.22 13.45 -22.29
C GLY A 101 5.46 13.44 -20.97
N LEU A 102 5.79 12.54 -20.02
CA LEU A 102 5.26 12.63 -18.64
C LEU A 102 5.75 13.92 -17.98
N GLN A 103 4.88 14.57 -17.21
CA GLN A 103 5.16 15.85 -16.55
C GLN A 103 4.73 15.81 -15.07
N GLU A 104 5.37 16.62 -14.27
CA GLU A 104 4.92 16.88 -12.90
C GLU A 104 3.51 17.47 -12.90
N GLY A 105 2.65 16.99 -12.00
CA GLY A 105 1.24 17.37 -11.90
C GLY A 105 0.30 16.51 -12.77
N ASP A 106 0.80 15.60 -13.61
CA ASP A 106 -0.04 14.62 -14.29
C ASP A 106 -0.68 13.67 -13.29
N ILE A 107 -1.94 13.31 -13.48
CA ILE A 107 -2.64 12.30 -12.67
C ILE A 107 -2.74 11.01 -13.49
N ILE A 108 -2.11 9.93 -13.02
CA ILE A 108 -2.13 8.64 -13.69
C ILE A 108 -3.51 8.02 -13.53
N LYS A 109 -4.23 7.78 -14.64
CA LYS A 109 -5.57 7.18 -14.70
C LYS A 109 -5.55 5.72 -15.13
N GLU A 110 -4.56 5.33 -15.93
CA GLU A 110 -4.41 3.96 -16.39
C GLU A 110 -2.93 3.61 -16.52
N TYR A 111 -2.58 2.39 -16.13
CA TYR A 111 -1.24 1.84 -16.26
C TYR A 111 -1.33 0.40 -16.76
N GLN A 112 -0.76 0.12 -17.92
CA GLN A 112 -0.78 -1.21 -18.56
C GLN A 112 -2.19 -1.81 -18.68
N GLY A 113 -3.19 -0.97 -19.04
CA GLY A 113 -4.59 -1.38 -19.17
C GLY A 113 -5.33 -1.55 -17.82
N TYR A 114 -4.67 -1.29 -16.69
CA TYR A 114 -5.28 -1.31 -15.38
C TYR A 114 -5.70 0.11 -14.97
N HIS A 115 -6.99 0.27 -14.59
CA HIS A 115 -7.52 1.55 -14.15
C HIS A 115 -7.01 1.93 -12.75
N ILE A 116 -6.56 3.17 -12.59
CA ILE A 116 -5.97 3.72 -11.37
C ILE A 116 -6.91 4.79 -10.82
N ASP A 117 -7.57 4.50 -9.72
CA ASP A 117 -8.37 5.47 -8.97
C ASP A 117 -7.55 6.17 -7.89
N LEU A 118 -6.67 5.42 -7.22
CA LEU A 118 -5.86 5.89 -6.10
C LEU A 118 -4.37 5.58 -6.35
N ALA A 119 -3.49 6.38 -5.78
CA ALA A 119 -2.05 6.15 -5.85
C ALA A 119 -1.63 4.77 -5.31
N ARG A 120 -2.39 4.23 -4.36
CA ARG A 120 -2.18 2.89 -3.81
C ARG A 120 -2.49 1.78 -4.79
N ASP A 121 -3.41 1.99 -5.73
CA ASP A 121 -3.72 1.01 -6.78
C ASP A 121 -2.52 0.88 -7.71
N LEU A 122 -1.91 2.01 -8.11
CA LEU A 122 -0.69 2.04 -8.90
C LEU A 122 0.47 1.36 -8.15
N TYR A 123 0.66 1.71 -6.87
CA TYR A 123 1.70 1.09 -6.04
C TYR A 123 1.55 -0.43 -5.97
N LEU A 124 0.35 -0.92 -5.69
CA LEU A 124 0.06 -2.35 -5.59
C LEU A 124 0.25 -3.06 -6.93
N TYR A 125 -0.23 -2.45 -8.01
CA TYR A 125 -0.06 -3.00 -9.35
C TYR A 125 1.43 -3.14 -9.72
N MET A 126 2.22 -2.08 -9.53
CA MET A 126 3.66 -2.07 -9.83
C MET A 126 4.44 -3.04 -8.93
N TYR A 127 4.04 -3.17 -7.66
CA TYR A 127 4.65 -4.13 -6.73
C TYR A 127 4.44 -5.59 -7.14
N LEU A 128 3.26 -5.91 -7.67
CA LEU A 128 2.91 -7.27 -8.11
C LEU A 128 3.39 -7.57 -9.53
N ASN A 129 3.57 -6.55 -10.37
CA ASN A 129 3.92 -6.66 -11.78
C ASN A 129 5.11 -5.75 -12.07
N ASN A 130 6.30 -6.18 -11.65
CA ASN A 130 7.53 -5.42 -11.90
C ASN A 130 7.73 -5.25 -13.43
N PRO A 131 8.02 -4.02 -13.90
CA PRO A 131 8.30 -3.77 -15.31
C PRO A 131 9.49 -4.59 -15.79
N GLN A 132 9.43 -5.07 -17.03
CA GLN A 132 10.52 -5.79 -17.67
C GLN A 132 11.28 -4.86 -18.59
N GLU A 133 12.59 -5.09 -18.78
CA GLU A 133 13.48 -4.22 -19.56
C GLU A 133 13.00 -3.95 -21.00
N ASP A 134 12.45 -4.97 -21.66
CA ASP A 134 12.00 -4.89 -23.04
C ASP A 134 10.50 -4.59 -23.21
N GLU A 135 9.79 -4.46 -22.09
CA GLU A 135 8.35 -4.21 -22.09
C GLU A 135 8.06 -2.76 -22.49
N THR A 136 7.08 -2.55 -23.38
CA THR A 136 6.55 -1.22 -23.61
C THR A 136 5.46 -0.92 -22.58
N ILE A 137 5.67 0.09 -21.77
CA ILE A 137 4.70 0.57 -20.80
C ILE A 137 3.73 1.51 -21.48
N HIS A 138 2.44 1.21 -21.35
CA HIS A 138 1.35 2.07 -21.79
C HIS A 138 0.73 2.73 -20.54
N MET A 139 0.62 4.04 -20.58
CA MET A 139 0.08 4.84 -19.47
C MET A 139 -0.85 5.91 -20.00
N THR A 140 -2.00 6.11 -19.38
CA THR A 140 -2.88 7.25 -19.62
C THR A 140 -2.83 8.16 -18.41
N VAL A 141 -2.55 9.44 -18.64
CA VAL A 141 -2.54 10.46 -17.60
C VAL A 141 -3.58 11.54 -17.92
N GLU A 142 -4.14 12.14 -16.87
CA GLU A 142 -4.96 13.35 -16.99
C GLU A 142 -4.07 14.57 -16.80
N ARG A 143 -4.08 15.47 -17.79
CA ARG A 143 -3.38 16.75 -17.79
C ARG A 143 -4.36 17.85 -18.23
N ASP A 144 -4.55 18.86 -17.39
CA ASP A 144 -5.50 19.97 -17.66
C ASP A 144 -6.91 19.48 -18.05
N GLY A 145 -7.40 18.41 -17.41
CA GLY A 145 -8.72 17.82 -17.67
C GLY A 145 -8.82 17.06 -18.98
N LYS A 146 -7.69 16.63 -19.56
CA LYS A 146 -7.65 15.84 -20.80
C LYS A 146 -6.77 14.62 -20.62
N ASP A 147 -7.22 13.51 -21.18
CA ASP A 147 -6.43 12.29 -21.22
C ASP A 147 -5.30 12.40 -22.24
N VAL A 148 -4.09 12.02 -21.82
CA VAL A 148 -2.88 11.95 -22.64
C VAL A 148 -2.34 10.54 -22.55
N GLU A 149 -2.23 9.87 -23.70
CA GLU A 149 -1.64 8.54 -23.80
C GLU A 149 -0.13 8.63 -23.98
N LEU A 150 0.59 7.87 -23.18
CA LEU A 150 2.05 7.78 -23.19
C LEU A 150 2.46 6.32 -23.41
N ALA A 151 3.54 6.13 -24.16
CA ALA A 151 4.15 4.82 -24.35
C ALA A 151 5.67 4.96 -24.31
N PHE A 152 6.32 4.18 -23.45
CA PHE A 152 7.78 4.22 -23.26
C PHE A 152 8.29 2.85 -22.81
N LYS A 153 9.60 2.66 -22.89
CA LYS A 153 10.26 1.51 -22.26
C LYS A 153 10.89 1.97 -20.96
N PRO A 154 10.95 1.10 -19.93
CA PRO A 154 11.68 1.39 -18.70
C PRO A 154 13.15 1.70 -19.00
N ASP A 155 13.74 2.59 -18.22
CA ASP A 155 15.18 2.73 -18.17
C ASP A 155 15.79 1.50 -17.49
N VAL A 156 17.03 1.17 -17.82
CA VAL A 156 17.72 0.00 -17.27
C VAL A 156 18.86 0.45 -16.38
N GLN A 157 18.70 0.22 -15.09
CA GLN A 157 19.77 0.41 -14.14
C GLN A 157 20.63 -0.84 -14.05
N VAL A 158 21.90 -0.72 -14.44
CA VAL A 158 22.90 -1.79 -14.33
C VAL A 158 23.67 -1.60 -13.04
N ARG A 159 23.73 -2.64 -12.22
CA ARG A 159 24.56 -2.71 -11.01
C ARG A 159 25.33 -4.00 -10.99
N TYR A 160 26.50 -3.98 -10.37
CA TYR A 160 27.28 -5.17 -10.12
C TYR A 160 27.16 -5.55 -8.64
N LEU A 161 26.85 -6.82 -8.36
CA LEU A 161 26.56 -7.32 -7.02
C LEU A 161 27.43 -8.54 -6.71
N LEU A 162 27.81 -8.69 -5.44
CA LEU A 162 28.49 -9.89 -4.97
C LEU A 162 27.57 -11.10 -4.89
N GLY A 163 26.28 -10.89 -4.67
CA GLY A 163 25.24 -11.94 -4.71
C GLY A 163 25.00 -12.64 -3.38
N PHE A 164 24.84 -11.90 -2.30
CA PHE A 164 24.45 -12.43 -1.00
C PHE A 164 23.40 -11.58 -0.30
N ASN A 165 22.62 -12.21 0.58
CA ASN A 165 21.73 -11.53 1.50
C ASN A 165 22.37 -11.48 2.87
N ARG A 166 22.28 -10.35 3.55
CA ARG A 166 22.79 -10.14 4.92
C ARG A 166 21.76 -10.65 5.94
N LYS A 167 22.22 -11.12 7.08
CA LYS A 167 21.38 -11.62 8.18
C LYS A 167 20.56 -10.50 8.83
N SER A 168 21.10 -9.30 8.90
CA SER A 168 20.40 -8.10 9.36
C SER A 168 20.96 -6.87 8.64
N THR A 169 20.28 -5.73 8.78
CA THR A 169 20.71 -4.45 8.18
C THR A 169 22.07 -4.00 8.65
N ASP A 170 22.47 -4.35 9.88
CA ASP A 170 23.71 -3.89 10.52
C ASP A 170 24.84 -4.93 10.46
N SER A 171 24.61 -6.09 9.86
CA SER A 171 25.56 -7.21 9.84
C SER A 171 26.11 -7.45 8.45
N LEU A 172 27.37 -7.87 8.38
CA LEU A 172 28.02 -8.41 7.18
C LEU A 172 28.02 -9.95 7.16
N GLU A 173 27.30 -10.60 8.10
CA GLU A 173 27.09 -12.04 8.11
C GLU A 173 26.21 -12.44 6.92
N VAL A 174 26.68 -13.41 6.16
CA VAL A 174 25.97 -13.99 5.01
C VAL A 174 24.81 -14.84 5.52
N ALA A 175 23.56 -14.41 5.26
CA ALA A 175 22.37 -15.21 5.56
C ALA A 175 22.11 -16.25 4.48
N SER A 176 22.28 -15.86 3.22
CA SER A 176 22.13 -16.74 2.07
C SER A 176 22.91 -16.20 0.88
N LEU A 177 23.33 -17.08 0.00
CA LEU A 177 23.90 -16.75 -1.29
C LEU A 177 22.83 -16.76 -2.38
N ILE A 178 22.98 -15.87 -3.36
CA ILE A 178 22.09 -15.83 -4.52
C ILE A 178 22.68 -16.76 -5.58
N PRO A 179 21.99 -17.85 -5.96
CA PRO A 179 22.51 -18.83 -6.90
C PRO A 179 22.86 -18.20 -8.26
N GLY A 180 24.03 -18.58 -8.80
CA GLY A 180 24.51 -18.06 -10.08
C GLY A 180 25.13 -16.68 -10.03
N MET A 181 25.26 -16.07 -8.84
CA MET A 181 26.01 -14.84 -8.63
C MET A 181 27.41 -15.12 -8.06
N GLY A 182 28.35 -14.20 -8.27
CA GLY A 182 29.77 -14.38 -8.03
C GLY A 182 30.16 -15.05 -6.71
N LEU A 183 29.57 -14.61 -5.58
CA LEU A 183 29.88 -15.20 -4.27
C LEU A 183 29.42 -16.65 -4.16
N SER A 184 28.35 -17.06 -4.84
CA SER A 184 27.84 -18.46 -4.82
C SER A 184 28.77 -19.44 -5.55
N GLU A 185 29.71 -18.94 -6.34
CA GLU A 185 30.70 -19.76 -7.07
C GLU A 185 32.03 -19.89 -6.31
N THR A 186 32.09 -19.32 -5.11
CA THR A 186 33.26 -19.36 -4.23
C THR A 186 33.06 -20.33 -3.07
N GLY A 187 34.03 -20.40 -2.17
CA GLY A 187 33.92 -21.21 -0.94
C GLY A 187 33.17 -20.53 0.21
N VAL A 188 32.56 -19.36 -0.01
CA VAL A 188 31.76 -18.64 1.00
C VAL A 188 30.46 -19.40 1.26
N GLU A 189 30.03 -19.47 2.52
CA GLU A 189 28.84 -20.19 2.98
C GLU A 189 27.96 -19.30 3.87
N PRO A 190 26.67 -19.61 4.03
CA PRO A 190 25.84 -18.94 5.03
C PRO A 190 26.43 -19.08 6.44
N GLY A 191 26.49 -17.98 7.18
CA GLY A 191 27.14 -17.86 8.49
C GLY A 191 28.52 -17.23 8.45
N ASP A 192 29.16 -17.13 7.29
CA ASP A 192 30.43 -16.40 7.16
C ASP A 192 30.21 -14.90 7.35
N VAL A 193 31.21 -14.22 7.91
CA VAL A 193 31.18 -12.76 8.08
C VAL A 193 32.20 -12.13 7.14
N ILE A 194 31.75 -11.29 6.22
CA ILE A 194 32.66 -10.55 5.33
C ILE A 194 33.40 -9.47 6.14
N THR A 195 34.71 -9.51 6.14
CA THR A 195 35.58 -8.63 6.94
C THR A 195 36.41 -7.65 6.12
N SER A 196 36.63 -7.91 4.81
CA SER A 196 37.25 -6.92 3.92
C SER A 196 36.90 -7.11 2.46
N ILE A 197 37.05 -6.04 1.68
CA ILE A 197 37.00 -6.03 0.21
C ILE A 197 38.27 -5.37 -0.31
N ASN A 198 39.02 -6.06 -1.18
CA ASN A 198 40.29 -5.59 -1.74
C ASN A 198 41.27 -5.08 -0.66
N GLY A 199 41.29 -5.72 0.52
CA GLY A 199 42.14 -5.35 1.64
C GLY A 199 41.60 -4.18 2.48
N THR A 200 40.54 -3.54 2.11
CA THR A 200 39.85 -2.53 2.93
C THR A 200 39.00 -3.23 3.97
N ARG A 201 39.28 -3.01 5.25
CA ARG A 201 38.56 -3.62 6.37
C ARG A 201 37.15 -3.02 6.50
N LEU A 202 36.18 -3.87 6.76
CA LEU A 202 34.77 -3.54 6.98
C LEU A 202 34.38 -4.04 8.37
N GLU A 203 33.91 -3.14 9.24
CA GLU A 203 33.48 -3.48 10.60
C GLU A 203 31.95 -3.47 10.73
N SER A 204 31.28 -2.80 9.77
CA SER A 204 29.83 -2.61 9.77
C SER A 204 29.26 -2.63 8.35
N SER A 205 27.95 -2.73 8.29
CA SER A 205 27.19 -2.54 7.05
C SER A 205 27.33 -1.14 6.46
N ASP A 206 27.54 -0.14 7.32
CA ASP A 206 27.76 1.25 6.88
C ASP A 206 29.09 1.38 6.17
N ASP A 207 30.15 0.73 6.68
CA ASP A 207 31.47 0.70 6.01
C ASP A 207 31.38 0.03 4.64
N TYR A 208 30.60 -1.06 4.54
CA TYR A 208 30.35 -1.73 3.26
C TYR A 208 29.64 -0.80 2.27
N THR A 209 28.65 -0.07 2.73
CA THR A 209 27.89 0.87 1.88
C THR A 209 28.75 2.05 1.46
N ALA A 210 29.55 2.62 2.39
CA ALA A 210 30.48 3.70 2.12
C ALA A 210 31.58 3.25 1.14
N TYR A 211 32.13 2.05 1.34
CA TYR A 211 33.12 1.49 0.42
C TYR A 211 32.57 1.37 -1.00
N LEU A 212 31.36 0.82 -1.17
CA LEU A 212 30.73 0.67 -2.50
C LEU A 212 30.34 2.01 -3.13
N ALA A 213 30.08 3.05 -2.34
CA ALA A 213 29.81 4.39 -2.86
C ALA A 213 31.09 5.02 -3.45
N GLU A 214 32.27 4.78 -2.83
CA GLU A 214 33.55 5.28 -3.31
C GLU A 214 34.19 4.37 -4.37
N HIS A 215 33.93 3.06 -4.28
CA HIS A 215 34.51 2.01 -5.13
C HIS A 215 33.38 1.12 -5.69
N PRO A 216 32.58 1.61 -6.66
CA PRO A 216 31.51 0.82 -7.28
C PRO A 216 32.07 -0.48 -7.86
N LEU A 217 31.35 -1.59 -7.60
CA LEU A 217 31.71 -2.86 -8.22
C LEU A 217 31.52 -2.78 -9.73
N THR A 218 32.40 -3.48 -10.44
CA THR A 218 32.37 -3.63 -11.89
C THR A 218 32.43 -5.12 -12.26
N SER A 219 32.62 -5.45 -13.52
CA SER A 219 32.90 -6.84 -13.93
C SER A 219 34.28 -7.34 -13.54
N GLU A 220 35.14 -6.49 -12.96
CA GLU A 220 36.47 -6.87 -12.52
C GLU A 220 36.41 -7.69 -11.22
N PRO A 221 37.24 -8.74 -11.09
CA PRO A 221 37.29 -9.53 -9.88
C PRO A 221 37.73 -8.69 -8.66
N VAL A 222 37.14 -8.98 -7.50
CA VAL A 222 37.47 -8.40 -6.22
C VAL A 222 37.88 -9.49 -5.23
N THR A 223 38.83 -9.18 -4.35
CA THR A 223 39.21 -10.09 -3.28
C THR A 223 38.36 -9.83 -2.05
N ILE A 224 37.65 -10.83 -1.56
CA ILE A 224 36.85 -10.80 -0.34
C ILE A 224 37.57 -11.57 0.74
N THR A 225 37.74 -10.97 1.92
CA THR A 225 38.16 -11.71 3.13
C THR A 225 36.91 -11.95 3.97
N TYR A 226 36.77 -13.16 4.49
CA TYR A 226 35.65 -13.53 5.36
C TYR A 226 36.13 -14.40 6.51
N GLU A 227 35.43 -14.35 7.63
CA GLU A 227 35.71 -15.14 8.84
C GLU A 227 34.68 -16.28 8.95
N ARG A 228 35.16 -17.48 9.22
CA ARG A 228 34.41 -18.67 9.58
C ARG A 228 35.06 -19.36 10.76
N ASP A 229 34.30 -19.59 11.84
CA ASP A 229 34.80 -20.24 13.08
C ASP A 229 36.07 -19.59 13.67
N GLY A 230 36.18 -18.28 13.54
CA GLY A 230 37.36 -17.52 14.04
C GLY A 230 38.60 -17.61 13.16
N LEU A 231 38.51 -18.15 11.96
CA LEU A 231 39.58 -18.23 10.97
C LEU A 231 39.25 -17.35 9.75
N GLU A 232 40.25 -16.65 9.24
CA GLU A 232 40.14 -15.82 8.05
C GLU A 232 40.43 -16.62 6.78
N TYR A 233 39.62 -16.39 5.78
CA TYR A 233 39.71 -16.97 4.42
C TYR A 233 39.62 -15.86 3.38
N ASN A 234 40.20 -16.13 2.22
CA ASN A 234 40.11 -15.21 1.08
C ASN A 234 39.42 -15.93 -0.10
N ALA A 235 38.58 -15.19 -0.81
CA ALA A 235 37.97 -15.63 -2.05
C ALA A 235 38.13 -14.55 -3.11
N GLU A 236 38.41 -14.92 -4.34
CA GLU A 236 38.32 -14.05 -5.49
C GLU A 236 36.93 -14.16 -6.06
N VAL A 237 36.22 -13.06 -6.20
CA VAL A 237 34.82 -12.98 -6.59
C VAL A 237 34.69 -12.06 -7.78
N THR A 238 34.12 -12.56 -8.86
CA THR A 238 33.70 -11.70 -9.98
C THR A 238 32.26 -11.24 -9.72
N PRO A 239 32.02 -9.93 -9.51
CA PRO A 239 30.66 -9.44 -9.29
C PRO A 239 29.79 -9.71 -10.50
N SER A 240 28.54 -10.09 -10.24
CA SER A 240 27.57 -10.39 -11.29
C SER A 240 26.76 -9.15 -11.66
N GLU A 241 26.55 -8.96 -12.95
CA GLU A 241 25.68 -7.91 -13.47
C GLU A 241 24.24 -8.16 -13.04
N SER A 242 23.62 -7.16 -12.44
CA SER A 242 22.20 -7.12 -12.12
C SER A 242 21.55 -5.98 -12.83
N ARG A 243 20.59 -6.28 -13.68
CA ARG A 243 19.84 -5.32 -14.46
C ARG A 243 18.46 -5.17 -13.84
N THR A 244 18.00 -3.94 -13.67
CA THR A 244 16.70 -3.66 -13.09
C THR A 244 16.02 -2.59 -13.94
N ALA A 245 14.82 -2.89 -14.41
CA ALA A 245 13.98 -1.90 -15.07
C ALA A 245 13.49 -0.88 -14.04
N VAL A 246 13.65 0.41 -14.35
CA VAL A 246 13.22 1.53 -13.51
C VAL A 246 12.36 2.49 -14.32
N LEU A 247 11.45 3.17 -13.66
CA LEU A 247 10.48 4.04 -14.34
C LEU A 247 10.82 5.53 -14.22
N ASP A 248 11.78 5.89 -13.39
CA ASP A 248 12.36 7.22 -13.20
C ASP A 248 11.35 8.37 -13.02
N PHE A 249 10.23 8.07 -12.37
CA PHE A 249 9.27 9.05 -11.88
C PHE A 249 8.82 8.73 -10.45
N SER A 250 8.39 9.74 -9.75
CA SER A 250 7.77 9.62 -8.42
C SER A 250 6.36 10.17 -8.45
N TYR A 251 5.49 9.63 -7.62
CA TYR A 251 4.12 10.09 -7.48
C TYR A 251 3.71 10.19 -6.00
N ASN A 252 2.70 11.00 -5.74
CA ASN A 252 2.25 11.29 -4.38
C ASN A 252 1.42 10.13 -3.82
N LEU A 253 1.76 9.65 -2.61
CA LEU A 253 0.97 8.70 -1.82
C LEU A 253 0.23 9.39 -0.66
N ALA A 254 0.24 10.72 -0.60
CA ALA A 254 -0.43 11.50 0.44
C ALA A 254 -1.83 11.95 0.00
N TYR A 255 -2.72 12.12 0.98
CA TYR A 255 -4.05 12.65 0.71
C TYR A 255 -3.99 14.10 0.24
N THR A 256 -4.60 14.36 -0.91
CA THR A 256 -4.78 15.68 -1.49
C THR A 256 -6.22 16.11 -1.30
N LYS A 257 -6.46 17.33 -0.80
CA LYS A 257 -7.82 17.86 -0.67
C LYS A 257 -8.38 18.20 -2.03
N THR A 258 -9.56 17.68 -2.33
CA THR A 258 -10.29 18.03 -3.54
C THR A 258 -10.70 19.49 -3.54
N GLN A 259 -10.53 20.17 -4.67
CA GLN A 259 -11.16 21.46 -4.92
C GLN A 259 -12.52 21.20 -5.59
N GLY A 260 -13.56 20.98 -4.74
CA GLY A 260 -14.93 20.83 -5.22
C GLY A 260 -15.44 19.39 -5.42
N PHE A 261 -16.61 19.25 -6.05
CA PHE A 261 -17.33 17.98 -6.26
C PHE A 261 -16.79 17.11 -7.41
N GLU A 262 -15.55 17.23 -7.78
CA GLU A 262 -14.98 16.52 -8.94
C GLU A 262 -14.77 15.01 -8.71
N VAL A 263 -15.06 14.51 -7.50
CA VAL A 263 -14.87 13.10 -7.12
C VAL A 263 -16.18 12.31 -7.00
N LEU A 264 -17.31 12.93 -7.32
CA LEU A 264 -18.63 12.29 -7.34
C LEU A 264 -19.18 12.28 -8.77
#